data_14d3bb373dba1b8969ed3e8660b9d805
#
_entry.id   14d3bb373dba1b8969ed3e8660b9d805
#
_cell.length_a   1.000
_cell.length_b   1.000
_cell.length_c   1.000
_cell.angle_alpha   90.00
_cell.angle_beta   90.00
_cell.angle_gamma   90.00
#
_symmetry.space_group_name_H-M   'P 1'
#
loop_
_entity.id
_entity.type
_entity.pdbx_description
1 polymer ?
#
loop_
_entity_poly.entity_id
_entity_poly.type
_entity_poly.pdbx_seq_one_letter_code
_entity_poly.pdbx_strand_id
1 'polypeptide(L)'
;NIFIKNERTEFEINICKKALKKDIPILGICGGQQLLNIVYGGSLIQDIKKDLSTVIDHEQKNPRNQVSHSVKLNLNTKLYNIIKKKSIKVNSAHHQSIKTAGKGLIINAIAPDGVIEGIEDQSKSFCIGVQWHPEFMIKQSDNDLLKGFIKAAKKND
;
A
#
# COMPACT_ATOMS: atom_id res chain seq x y z
N ASN A 1 -1.91 14.13 18.93
CA ASN A 1 -2.06 12.91 19.75
C ASN A 1 -2.61 11.79 18.88
N ILE A 2 -1.73 10.95 18.37
CA ILE A 2 -2.12 9.70 17.71
C ILE A 2 -2.46 8.74 18.84
N PHE A 3 -3.75 8.56 19.13
CA PHE A 3 -4.21 7.47 19.98
C PHE A 3 -4.02 6.15 19.20
N ILE A 4 -2.84 5.54 19.33
CA ILE A 4 -2.62 4.16 18.92
C ILE A 4 -3.46 3.33 19.90
N LYS A 5 -4.52 2.70 19.43
CA LYS A 5 -5.20 1.64 20.19
C LYS A 5 -4.26 0.43 20.18
N ASN A 6 -3.40 0.32 21.19
CA ASN A 6 -2.35 -0.71 21.29
C ASN A 6 -2.91 -2.12 21.01
N GLU A 7 -4.06 -2.45 21.59
CA GLU A 7 -4.73 -3.75 21.40
C GLU A 7 -5.10 -4.04 19.93
N ARG A 8 -5.63 -3.03 19.20
CA ARG A 8 -5.96 -3.18 17.79
C ARG A 8 -4.70 -3.39 16.94
N THR A 9 -3.67 -2.59 17.16
CA THR A 9 -2.41 -2.68 16.42
C THR A 9 -1.72 -4.02 16.68
N GLU A 10 -1.70 -4.49 17.92
CA GLU A 10 -1.13 -5.78 18.28
C GLU A 10 -1.90 -6.95 17.61
N PHE A 11 -3.22 -6.90 17.62
CA PHE A 11 -4.06 -7.87 16.94
C PHE A 11 -3.79 -7.91 15.43
N GLU A 12 -3.76 -6.75 14.78
CA GLU A 12 -3.50 -6.62 13.33
C GLU A 12 -2.09 -7.13 12.96
N ILE A 13 -1.06 -6.83 13.77
CA ILE A 13 0.30 -7.37 13.62
C ILE A 13 0.29 -8.89 13.71
N ASN A 14 -0.39 -9.46 14.71
CA ASN A 14 -0.44 -10.89 14.92
C ASN A 14 -1.16 -11.63 13.79
N ILE A 15 -2.27 -11.08 13.28
CA ILE A 15 -2.97 -11.63 12.11
C ILE A 15 -2.07 -11.57 10.88
N CYS A 16 -1.45 -10.42 10.61
CA CYS A 16 -0.54 -10.25 9.48
C CYS A 16 0.59 -11.29 9.50
N LYS A 17 1.27 -11.45 10.65
CA LYS A 17 2.34 -12.46 10.81
C LYS A 17 1.84 -13.89 10.57
N LYS A 18 0.65 -14.25 11.06
CA LYS A 18 0.06 -15.57 10.83
C LYS A 18 -0.28 -15.79 9.36
N ALA A 19 -0.85 -14.79 8.69
CA ALA A 19 -1.17 -14.85 7.27
C ALA A 19 0.10 -15.01 6.42
N LEU A 20 1.14 -14.24 6.70
CA LEU A 20 2.44 -14.36 6.03
C LEU A 20 3.06 -15.75 6.21
N LYS A 21 3.01 -16.31 7.43
CA LYS A 21 3.55 -17.66 7.70
C LYS A 21 2.83 -18.75 6.91
N LYS A 22 1.52 -18.59 6.69
CA LYS A 22 0.66 -19.55 5.96
C LYS A 22 0.56 -19.25 4.46
N ASP A 23 1.25 -18.22 3.97
CA ASP A 23 1.14 -17.71 2.59
C ASP A 23 -0.31 -17.37 2.17
N ILE A 24 -1.13 -16.92 3.12
CA ILE A 24 -2.47 -16.42 2.83
C ILE A 24 -2.33 -15.08 2.09
N PRO A 25 -3.06 -14.88 0.98
CA PRO A 25 -3.04 -13.62 0.24
C PRO A 25 -3.34 -12.40 1.10
N ILE A 26 -2.50 -11.37 0.99
CA ILE A 26 -2.62 -10.11 1.73
C ILE A 26 -2.68 -8.94 0.76
N LEU A 27 -3.70 -8.09 0.93
CA LEU A 27 -3.77 -6.76 0.35
C LEU A 27 -3.81 -5.73 1.48
N GLY A 28 -2.69 -5.03 1.70
CA GLY A 28 -2.60 -3.93 2.67
C GLY A 28 -3.02 -2.60 2.04
N ILE A 29 -4.08 -1.96 2.54
CA ILE A 29 -4.60 -0.68 2.03
C ILE A 29 -4.30 0.42 3.05
N CYS A 30 -3.67 1.52 2.62
CA CYS A 30 -3.32 2.69 3.42
C CYS A 30 -2.59 2.30 4.72
N GLY A 31 -3.24 2.39 5.88
CA GLY A 31 -2.69 1.91 7.16
C GLY A 31 -2.29 0.43 7.14
N GLY A 32 -2.95 -0.40 6.33
CA GLY A 32 -2.59 -1.80 6.13
C GLY A 32 -1.24 -2.00 5.42
N GLN A 33 -0.90 -1.14 4.44
CA GLN A 33 0.44 -1.11 3.85
C GLN A 33 1.50 -0.73 4.88
N GLN A 34 1.23 0.29 5.68
CA GLN A 34 2.14 0.76 6.72
C GLN A 34 2.38 -0.31 7.78
N LEU A 35 1.31 -0.98 8.22
CA LEU A 35 1.39 -2.13 9.12
C LEU A 35 2.24 -3.26 8.53
N LEU A 36 2.00 -3.61 7.27
CA LEU A 36 2.77 -4.63 6.55
C LEU A 36 4.26 -4.28 6.56
N ASN A 37 4.61 -3.02 6.25
CA ASN A 37 5.99 -2.54 6.29
C ASN A 37 6.63 -2.71 7.68
N ILE A 38 5.91 -2.36 8.74
CA ILE A 38 6.40 -2.51 10.14
C ILE A 38 6.60 -3.99 10.48
N VAL A 39 5.71 -4.88 10.06
CA VAL A 39 5.86 -6.33 10.28
C VAL A 39 7.13 -6.89 9.64
N TYR A 40 7.56 -6.32 8.52
CA TYR A 40 8.83 -6.64 7.85
C TYR A 40 10.04 -5.86 8.39
N GLY A 41 9.88 -5.09 9.49
CA GLY A 41 10.95 -4.33 10.15
C GLY A 41 11.31 -3.01 9.47
N GLY A 42 10.43 -2.48 8.64
CA GLY A 42 10.56 -1.16 8.03
C GLY A 42 10.19 -0.02 8.99
N SER A 43 10.29 1.21 8.51
CA SER A 43 9.98 2.42 9.28
C SER A 43 9.05 3.37 8.53
N LEU A 44 8.43 4.32 9.25
CA LEU A 44 7.49 5.29 8.70
C LEU A 44 7.99 6.74 8.87
N ILE A 45 7.61 7.58 7.92
CA ILE A 45 7.56 9.03 8.05
C ILE A 45 6.26 9.34 8.80
N GLN A 46 6.37 10.06 9.92
CA GLN A 46 5.22 10.30 10.80
C GLN A 46 4.33 11.44 10.31
N ASP A 47 4.90 12.40 9.59
CA ASP A 47 4.16 13.54 9.02
C ASP A 47 4.85 13.98 7.73
N ILE A 48 4.26 13.64 6.59
CA ILE A 48 4.80 13.97 5.26
C ILE A 48 5.01 15.48 5.11
N LYS A 49 4.06 16.29 5.57
CA LYS A 49 4.12 17.76 5.42
C LYS A 49 5.26 18.38 6.23
N LYS A 50 5.62 17.79 7.38
CA LYS A 50 6.71 18.27 8.23
C LYS A 50 8.06 17.72 7.83
N ASP A 51 8.08 16.44 7.43
CA ASP A 51 9.31 15.70 7.25
C ASP A 51 9.83 15.74 5.80
N LEU A 52 8.97 16.09 4.84
CA LEU A 52 9.31 16.19 3.41
C LEU A 52 8.94 17.54 2.82
N SER A 53 9.83 18.09 2.01
CA SER A 53 9.53 19.26 1.17
C SER A 53 8.80 18.82 -0.09
N THR A 54 7.49 18.54 0.02
CA THR A 54 6.65 18.10 -1.09
C THR A 54 5.60 19.14 -1.48
N VAL A 55 5.28 19.20 -2.78
CA VAL A 55 4.19 20.00 -3.33
C VAL A 55 2.91 19.19 -3.52
N ILE A 56 2.98 17.86 -3.34
CA ILE A 56 1.82 16.96 -3.44
C ILE A 56 1.11 16.92 -2.09
N ASP A 57 -0.19 17.21 -2.09
CA ASP A 57 -1.02 17.06 -0.90
C ASP A 57 -1.54 15.61 -0.82
N HIS A 58 -0.87 14.79 0.02
CA HIS A 58 -1.26 13.40 0.26
C HIS A 58 -2.52 13.25 1.12
N GLU A 59 -3.00 14.34 1.73
CA GLU A 59 -4.34 14.47 2.31
C GLU A 59 -5.20 15.33 1.38
N GLN A 60 -5.65 14.75 0.26
CA GLN A 60 -6.38 15.48 -0.77
C GLN A 60 -7.58 16.25 -0.21
N LYS A 61 -7.78 17.48 -0.72
CA LYS A 61 -8.89 18.35 -0.32
C LYS A 61 -10.20 18.01 -1.03
N ASN A 62 -10.11 17.46 -2.25
CA ASN A 62 -11.25 17.00 -3.01
C ASN A 62 -11.79 15.66 -2.44
N PRO A 63 -13.04 15.28 -2.76
CA PRO A 63 -13.62 14.02 -2.28
C PRO A 63 -12.76 12.79 -2.55
N ARG A 64 -12.69 11.86 -1.59
CA ARG A 64 -11.84 10.65 -1.66
C ARG A 64 -12.22 9.68 -2.80
N ASN A 65 -13.40 9.82 -3.37
CA ASN A 65 -13.83 9.10 -4.58
C ASN A 65 -13.37 9.78 -5.89
N GLN A 66 -12.44 10.72 -5.80
CA GLN A 66 -11.78 11.39 -6.93
C GLN A 66 -10.27 11.18 -6.86
N VAL A 67 -9.62 11.26 -8.02
CA VAL A 67 -8.16 11.14 -8.11
C VAL A 67 -7.46 12.38 -7.54
N SER A 68 -6.29 12.17 -6.93
CA SER A 68 -5.40 13.21 -6.41
C SER A 68 -4.18 13.37 -7.31
N HIS A 69 -3.31 12.36 -7.35
CA HIS A 69 -2.04 12.44 -8.06
C HIS A 69 -1.75 11.15 -8.84
N SER A 70 -0.62 11.14 -9.55
CA SER A 70 -0.15 9.96 -10.29
C SER A 70 0.91 9.23 -9.47
N VAL A 71 0.96 7.91 -9.63
CA VAL A 71 2.06 7.08 -9.13
C VAL A 71 2.68 6.29 -10.29
N LYS A 72 4.02 6.15 -10.27
CA LYS A 72 4.78 5.33 -11.21
C LYS A 72 4.91 3.91 -10.66
N LEU A 73 4.59 2.91 -11.47
CA LEU A 73 4.72 1.50 -11.10
C LEU A 73 6.08 0.94 -11.53
N ASN A 74 6.67 0.10 -10.69
CA ASN A 74 7.89 -0.64 -11.01
C ASN A 74 7.53 -1.83 -11.91
N LEU A 75 8.19 -1.95 -13.06
CA LEU A 75 7.86 -2.91 -14.13
C LEU A 75 8.03 -4.38 -13.73
N ASN A 76 8.93 -4.69 -12.81
CA ASN A 76 9.24 -6.06 -12.39
C ASN A 76 8.49 -6.47 -11.11
N THR A 77 7.20 -6.10 -11.02
CA THR A 77 6.38 -6.33 -9.83
C THR A 77 5.08 -7.06 -10.15
N LYS A 78 4.52 -7.74 -9.14
CA LYS A 78 3.18 -8.34 -9.24
C LYS A 78 2.12 -7.28 -9.48
N LEU A 79 2.23 -6.13 -8.81
CA LEU A 79 1.32 -5.00 -9.00
C LEU A 79 1.31 -4.55 -10.47
N TYR A 80 2.49 -4.36 -11.08
CA TYR A 80 2.59 -4.02 -12.50
C TYR A 80 1.98 -5.10 -13.41
N ASN A 81 2.24 -6.37 -13.12
CA ASN A 81 1.73 -7.49 -13.92
C ASN A 81 0.20 -7.59 -13.86
N ILE A 82 -0.43 -7.12 -12.78
CA ILE A 82 -1.88 -7.05 -12.63
C ILE A 82 -2.45 -5.86 -13.41
N ILE A 83 -1.89 -4.67 -13.22
CA ILE A 83 -2.42 -3.41 -13.75
C ILE A 83 -1.98 -3.16 -15.20
N LYS A 84 -0.76 -3.59 -15.58
CA LYS A 84 -0.16 -3.44 -16.94
C LYS A 84 -0.09 -1.98 -17.44
N LYS A 85 0.14 -1.04 -16.51
CA LYS A 85 0.35 0.38 -16.81
C LYS A 85 1.59 0.87 -16.07
N LYS A 86 2.41 1.69 -16.74
CA LYS A 86 3.62 2.27 -16.13
C LYS A 86 3.31 3.36 -15.10
N SER A 87 2.16 4.00 -15.22
CA SER A 87 1.67 5.03 -14.30
C SER A 87 0.16 4.96 -14.20
N ILE A 88 -0.36 5.21 -13.02
CA ILE A 88 -1.79 5.30 -12.71
C ILE A 88 -2.09 6.56 -11.91
N LYS A 89 -3.34 7.02 -11.95
CA LYS A 89 -3.84 8.09 -11.08
C LYS A 89 -4.57 7.45 -9.90
N VAL A 90 -4.29 7.93 -8.69
CA VAL A 90 -4.82 7.39 -7.43
C VAL A 90 -5.47 8.50 -6.59
N ASN A 91 -6.34 8.11 -5.66
CA ASN A 91 -6.77 8.98 -4.57
C ASN A 91 -5.73 8.97 -3.44
N SER A 92 -5.82 9.91 -2.48
CA SER A 92 -4.83 10.04 -1.43
C SER A 92 -5.46 10.63 -0.15
N ALA A 93 -5.30 9.93 0.96
CA ALA A 93 -5.87 10.34 2.24
C ALA A 93 -4.98 9.86 3.40
N HIS A 94 -3.69 10.26 3.38
CA HIS A 94 -2.73 9.87 4.40
C HIS A 94 -1.74 11.00 4.69
N HIS A 95 -1.32 11.13 5.95
CA HIS A 95 -0.29 12.06 6.40
C HIS A 95 1.03 11.35 6.75
N GLN A 96 1.01 10.02 6.84
CA GLN A 96 2.17 9.16 7.06
C GLN A 96 2.52 8.40 5.78
N SER A 97 3.78 7.98 5.65
CA SER A 97 4.23 7.12 4.55
C SER A 97 5.37 6.21 4.99
N ILE A 98 5.74 5.27 4.14
CA ILE A 98 6.92 4.43 4.37
C ILE A 98 8.18 5.29 4.22
N LYS A 99 9.07 5.26 5.24
CA LYS A 99 10.41 5.85 5.19
C LYS A 99 11.42 4.87 4.63
N THR A 100 11.44 3.66 5.19
CA THR A 100 12.35 2.59 4.77
C THR A 100 11.53 1.31 4.60
N ALA A 101 11.62 0.70 3.44
CA ALA A 101 10.96 -0.58 3.19
C ALA A 101 11.56 -1.69 4.07
N GLY A 102 10.72 -2.55 4.62
CA GLY A 102 11.13 -3.69 5.44
C GLY A 102 11.93 -4.72 4.63
N LYS A 103 12.68 -5.57 5.34
CA LYS A 103 13.57 -6.56 4.71
C LYS A 103 12.78 -7.56 3.86
N GLY A 104 13.13 -7.67 2.58
CA GLY A 104 12.47 -8.56 1.61
C GLY A 104 11.27 -7.94 0.89
N LEU A 105 10.85 -6.72 1.28
CA LEU A 105 9.88 -5.95 0.51
C LEU A 105 10.56 -5.19 -0.63
N ILE A 106 9.90 -5.15 -1.78
CA ILE A 106 10.28 -4.27 -2.89
C ILE A 106 9.24 -3.17 -3.06
N ILE A 107 9.71 -1.99 -3.47
CA ILE A 107 8.85 -0.85 -3.78
C ILE A 107 8.24 -1.09 -5.15
N ASN A 108 6.92 -1.14 -5.22
CA ASN A 108 6.17 -1.38 -6.46
C ASN A 108 5.48 -0.13 -7.02
N ALA A 109 5.34 0.94 -6.23
CA ALA A 109 4.77 2.22 -6.66
C ALA A 109 5.41 3.40 -5.92
N ILE A 110 5.67 4.51 -6.63
CA ILE A 110 6.26 5.74 -6.10
C ILE A 110 5.53 6.95 -6.69
N ALA A 111 5.22 7.95 -5.85
CA ALA A 111 4.73 9.26 -6.26
C ALA A 111 5.86 10.13 -6.84
N PRO A 112 5.53 11.20 -7.62
CA PRO A 112 6.56 12.06 -8.23
C PRO A 112 7.49 12.77 -7.24
N ASP A 113 7.06 12.96 -6.01
CA ASP A 113 7.83 13.55 -4.90
C ASP A 113 8.69 12.53 -4.12
N GLY A 114 8.70 11.27 -4.56
CA GLY A 114 9.48 10.20 -3.95
C GLY A 114 8.77 9.45 -2.82
N VAL A 115 7.55 9.83 -2.46
CA VAL A 115 6.76 9.11 -1.45
C VAL A 115 6.48 7.70 -1.94
N ILE A 116 6.76 6.70 -1.09
CA ILE A 116 6.50 5.29 -1.37
C ILE A 116 4.99 5.04 -1.27
N GLU A 117 4.40 4.71 -2.40
CA GLU A 117 2.97 4.49 -2.56
C GLU A 117 2.60 3.01 -2.65
N GLY A 118 3.58 2.13 -2.79
CA GLY A 118 3.31 0.70 -2.83
C GLY A 118 4.54 -0.16 -2.53
N ILE A 119 4.28 -1.32 -1.92
CA ILE A 119 5.27 -2.34 -1.58
C ILE A 119 4.73 -3.74 -1.87
N GLU A 120 5.59 -4.71 -2.06
CA GLU A 120 5.20 -6.12 -2.17
C GLU A 120 6.31 -7.08 -1.73
N ASP A 121 5.92 -8.26 -1.26
CA ASP A 121 6.80 -9.43 -1.10
C ASP A 121 6.60 -10.37 -2.29
N GLN A 122 7.61 -10.46 -3.15
CA GLN A 122 7.55 -11.33 -4.34
C GLN A 122 7.66 -12.81 -4.02
N SER A 123 8.16 -13.17 -2.85
CA SER A 123 8.28 -14.57 -2.42
C SER A 123 6.92 -15.17 -2.02
N LYS A 124 5.91 -14.34 -1.75
CA LYS A 124 4.55 -14.76 -1.37
C LYS A 124 3.65 -14.94 -2.58
N SER A 125 2.63 -15.77 -2.46
CA SER A 125 1.63 -15.97 -3.51
C SER A 125 0.97 -14.65 -3.90
N PHE A 126 0.53 -13.86 -2.92
CA PHE A 126 0.02 -12.49 -3.06
C PHE A 126 0.23 -11.71 -1.76
N CYS A 127 1.19 -10.79 -1.76
CA CYS A 127 1.43 -9.89 -0.64
C CYS A 127 1.77 -8.51 -1.19
N ILE A 128 0.75 -7.67 -1.33
CA ILE A 128 0.84 -6.34 -1.93
C ILE A 128 0.28 -5.31 -0.94
N GLY A 129 1.01 -4.23 -0.72
CA GLY A 129 0.56 -3.03 -0.01
C GLY A 129 0.45 -1.86 -0.98
N VAL A 130 -0.61 -1.06 -0.83
CA VAL A 130 -0.83 0.19 -1.56
C VAL A 130 -1.25 1.30 -0.59
N GLN A 131 -0.76 2.53 -0.82
CA GLN A 131 -1.03 3.64 0.07
C GLN A 131 -2.37 4.33 -0.24
N TRP A 132 -2.81 4.27 -1.51
CA TRP A 132 -4.14 4.77 -1.91
C TRP A 132 -5.27 3.82 -1.50
N HIS A 133 -6.49 4.21 -1.81
CA HIS A 133 -7.72 3.51 -1.46
C HIS A 133 -8.42 2.91 -2.69
N PRO A 134 -8.00 1.73 -3.18
CA PRO A 134 -8.60 1.09 -4.36
C PRO A 134 -10.03 0.62 -4.12
N GLU A 135 -10.49 0.52 -2.87
CA GLU A 135 -11.87 0.15 -2.53
C GLU A 135 -12.92 1.15 -3.03
N PHE A 136 -12.50 2.39 -3.35
CA PHE A 136 -13.39 3.36 -4.02
C PHE A 136 -13.63 3.05 -5.49
N MET A 137 -12.85 2.17 -6.11
CA MET A 137 -13.00 1.71 -7.52
C MET A 137 -13.10 2.87 -8.53
N ILE A 138 -12.28 3.90 -8.37
CA ILE A 138 -12.31 5.12 -9.18
C ILE A 138 -11.81 4.86 -10.59
N LYS A 139 -10.82 3.98 -10.74
CA LYS A 139 -10.18 3.65 -12.01
C LYS A 139 -10.16 2.15 -12.26
N GLN A 140 -10.01 1.77 -13.52
CA GLN A 140 -9.88 0.35 -13.91
C GLN A 140 -8.72 -0.33 -13.18
N SER A 141 -7.63 0.38 -12.90
CA SER A 141 -6.49 -0.13 -12.11
C SER A 141 -6.89 -0.60 -10.70
N ASP A 142 -7.84 0.07 -10.05
CA ASP A 142 -8.35 -0.33 -8.75
C ASP A 142 -9.13 -1.65 -8.85
N ASN A 143 -10.02 -1.74 -9.84
CA ASN A 143 -10.76 -2.97 -10.12
C ASN A 143 -9.83 -4.15 -10.46
N ASP A 144 -8.77 -3.90 -11.24
CA ASP A 144 -7.81 -4.93 -11.64
C ASP A 144 -7.04 -5.45 -10.42
N LEU A 145 -6.60 -4.55 -9.51
CA LEU A 145 -5.94 -4.93 -8.27
C LEU A 145 -6.85 -5.77 -7.37
N LEU A 146 -8.09 -5.32 -7.14
CA LEU A 146 -9.07 -6.04 -6.31
C LEU A 146 -9.42 -7.41 -6.90
N LYS A 147 -9.60 -7.51 -8.22
CA LYS A 147 -9.80 -8.80 -8.92
C LYS A 147 -8.59 -9.71 -8.79
N GLY A 148 -7.37 -9.15 -8.87
CA GLY A 148 -6.12 -9.88 -8.66
C GLY A 148 -6.05 -10.51 -7.27
N PHE A 149 -6.40 -9.74 -6.25
CA PHE A 149 -6.49 -10.21 -4.86
C PHE A 149 -7.52 -11.33 -4.69
N ILE A 150 -8.76 -11.12 -5.18
CA ILE A 150 -9.82 -12.14 -5.11
C ILE A 150 -9.41 -13.43 -5.80
N LYS A 151 -8.76 -13.33 -6.98
CA LYS A 151 -8.25 -14.50 -7.71
C LYS A 151 -7.19 -15.24 -6.91
N ALA A 152 -6.30 -14.54 -6.22
CA ALA A 152 -5.29 -15.16 -5.35
C ALA A 152 -5.95 -15.84 -4.14
N ALA A 153 -6.93 -15.21 -3.51
CA ALA A 153 -7.66 -15.77 -2.37
C ALA A 153 -8.37 -17.09 -2.72
N LYS A 154 -9.06 -17.13 -3.89
CA LYS A 154 -9.75 -18.35 -4.37
C LYS A 154 -8.84 -19.53 -4.73
N LYS A 155 -7.54 -19.32 -4.90
CA LYS A 155 -6.58 -20.40 -5.19
C LYS A 155 -6.05 -21.07 -3.92
N ASN A 156 -6.29 -20.47 -2.78
CA ASN A 156 -5.87 -20.97 -1.46
C ASN A 156 -6.99 -21.77 -0.75
N ASP A 157 -8.16 -21.87 -1.36
CA ASP A 157 -9.22 -22.78 -0.96
C ASP A 157 -9.03 -24.13 -1.67
#